data_3fb6b836b534d17ae0d1b9a10bba6c8c
#
_entry.id   3fb6b836b534d17ae0d1b9a10bba6c8c
#
_cell.length_a   1.000
_cell.length_b   1.000
_cell.length_c   1.000
_cell.angle_alpha   90.00
_cell.angle_beta   90.00
_cell.angle_gamma   90.00
#
_symmetry.space_group_name_H-M   'P 1'
#
loop_
_entity.id
_entity.type
_entity.pdbx_description
1 polymer ?
#
loop_
_entity_poly.entity_id
_entity_poly.type
_entity_poly.pdbx_seq_one_letter_code
_entity_poly.pdbx_strand_id
1 'polypeptide(L)'
;PIVSRCQTYKIEPLSKKEVAVHLKMILDKENVQYTPEDLGYIVNTYYPDIRKVLNYSQQSVINNKIKISELNSTNVDVKNKIVELLKVRGSTAFNDIRQLIADSDIKHYEEIYEVLFDKVDEYSNGKQSLVILTLAEYIYQSAMVVNREITFMACIAKLLKDLK
;
A
#
# COMPACT_ATOMS: atom_id res chain seq x y z
N PRO A 1 19.84 -6.51 -31.10
CA PRO A 1 21.31 -6.48 -31.24
C PRO A 1 22.03 -7.03 -29.99
N ILE A 2 21.55 -6.78 -28.76
CA ILE A 2 22.18 -7.25 -27.53
C ILE A 2 22.01 -8.77 -27.36
N VAL A 3 20.81 -9.28 -27.56
CA VAL A 3 20.48 -10.72 -27.39
C VAL A 3 21.31 -11.60 -28.29
N SER A 4 21.65 -11.15 -29.50
CA SER A 4 22.47 -11.93 -30.44
C SER A 4 23.96 -11.97 -30.09
N ARG A 5 24.41 -11.15 -29.14
CA ARG A 5 25.81 -11.03 -28.72
C ARG A 5 26.05 -11.45 -27.26
N CYS A 6 25.00 -11.76 -26.52
CA CYS A 6 25.06 -12.17 -25.13
C CYS A 6 24.46 -13.56 -24.97
N GLN A 7 25.02 -14.34 -24.05
CA GLN A 7 24.38 -15.57 -23.60
C GLN A 7 23.21 -15.19 -22.65
N THR A 8 22.00 -15.62 -23.00
CA THR A 8 20.81 -15.33 -22.20
C THR A 8 20.49 -16.49 -21.26
N TYR A 9 20.26 -16.15 -20.00
CA TYR A 9 19.78 -17.11 -18.99
C TYR A 9 18.39 -16.70 -18.56
N LYS A 10 17.46 -17.64 -18.63
CA LYS A 10 16.10 -17.44 -18.10
C LYS A 10 16.08 -17.91 -16.65
N ILE A 11 15.93 -16.97 -15.72
CA ILE A 11 15.73 -17.27 -14.31
C ILE A 11 14.22 -17.30 -14.05
N GLU A 12 13.70 -18.47 -13.73
CA GLU A 12 12.28 -18.62 -13.37
C GLU A 12 12.10 -18.37 -11.88
N PRO A 13 10.98 -17.74 -11.47
CA PRO A 13 10.68 -17.55 -10.06
C PRO A 13 10.47 -18.90 -9.38
N LEU A 14 10.84 -19.01 -8.11
CA LEU A 14 10.56 -20.18 -7.29
C LEU A 14 9.05 -20.42 -7.22
N SER A 15 8.63 -21.66 -7.06
CA SER A 15 7.20 -21.97 -6.86
C SER A 15 6.69 -21.36 -5.54
N LYS A 16 5.38 -21.06 -5.46
CA LYS A 16 4.77 -20.55 -4.22
C LYS A 16 5.01 -21.49 -3.02
N LYS A 17 5.08 -22.79 -3.24
CA LYS A 17 5.38 -23.78 -2.20
C LYS A 17 6.80 -23.63 -1.66
N GLU A 18 7.78 -23.46 -2.54
CA GLU A 18 9.17 -23.26 -2.14
C GLU A 18 9.34 -21.95 -1.38
N VAL A 19 8.68 -20.88 -1.82
CA VAL A 19 8.69 -19.60 -1.11
C VAL A 19 8.06 -19.74 0.28
N ALA A 20 6.94 -20.46 0.41
CA ALA A 20 6.29 -20.71 1.70
C ALA A 20 7.17 -21.54 2.63
N VAL A 21 7.86 -22.57 2.13
CA VAL A 21 8.80 -23.40 2.91
C VAL A 21 9.99 -22.55 3.37
N HIS A 22 10.50 -21.70 2.50
CA HIS A 22 11.62 -20.81 2.85
C HIS A 22 11.21 -19.79 3.93
N LEU A 23 10.03 -19.17 3.79
CA LEU A 23 9.48 -18.25 4.78
C LEU A 23 9.29 -18.95 6.14
N LYS A 24 8.71 -20.15 6.13
CA LYS A 24 8.55 -20.99 7.33
C LYS A 24 9.88 -21.23 8.03
N MET A 25 10.91 -21.62 7.29
CA MET A 25 12.24 -21.90 7.86
C MET A 25 12.85 -20.65 8.53
N ILE A 26 12.61 -19.47 7.98
CA ILE A 26 13.09 -18.20 8.57
C ILE A 26 12.32 -17.91 9.86
N LEU A 27 10.98 -17.98 9.85
CA LEU A 27 10.16 -17.72 11.02
C LEU A 27 10.43 -18.68 12.18
N ASP A 28 10.66 -19.97 11.87
CA ASP A 28 11.04 -20.97 12.85
C ASP A 28 12.40 -20.64 13.51
N LYS A 29 13.39 -20.16 12.73
CA LYS A 29 14.69 -19.73 13.26
C LYS A 29 14.61 -18.48 14.14
N GLU A 30 13.71 -17.56 13.81
CA GLU A 30 13.47 -16.32 14.56
C GLU A 30 12.52 -16.53 15.74
N ASN A 31 12.04 -17.76 15.99
CA ASN A 31 11.07 -18.12 17.03
C ASN A 31 9.76 -17.32 16.96
N VAL A 32 9.30 -17.01 15.74
CA VAL A 32 8.06 -16.30 15.50
C VAL A 32 6.91 -17.30 15.38
N GLN A 33 5.83 -17.07 16.11
CA GLN A 33 4.60 -17.85 15.98
C GLN A 33 3.79 -17.40 14.76
N TYR A 34 3.29 -18.36 13.99
CA TYR A 34 2.49 -18.12 12.79
C TYR A 34 1.46 -19.24 12.60
N THR A 35 0.43 -18.96 11.81
CA THR A 35 -0.51 -19.99 11.34
C THR A 35 -0.23 -20.34 9.87
N PRO A 36 -0.64 -21.53 9.39
CA PRO A 36 -0.54 -21.86 7.96
C PRO A 36 -1.27 -20.86 7.06
N GLU A 37 -2.38 -20.30 7.54
CA GLU A 37 -3.19 -19.28 6.88
C GLU A 37 -2.40 -17.98 6.70
N ASP A 38 -1.65 -17.55 7.72
CA ASP A 38 -0.78 -16.37 7.66
C ASP A 38 0.27 -16.52 6.56
N LEU A 39 0.96 -17.67 6.51
CA LEU A 39 1.94 -17.96 5.46
C LEU A 39 1.30 -17.95 4.08
N GLY A 40 0.15 -18.60 3.95
CA GLY A 40 -0.60 -18.65 2.69
C GLY A 40 -1.00 -17.26 2.21
N TYR A 41 -1.49 -16.42 3.10
CA TYR A 41 -1.87 -15.03 2.79
C TYR A 41 -0.67 -14.23 2.30
N ILE A 42 0.43 -14.19 3.07
CA ILE A 42 1.62 -13.42 2.74
C ILE A 42 2.19 -13.84 1.38
N VAL A 43 2.36 -15.16 1.18
CA VAL A 43 2.92 -15.67 -0.07
C VAL A 43 1.99 -15.38 -1.26
N ASN A 44 0.68 -15.57 -1.12
CA ASN A 44 -0.25 -15.32 -2.22
C ASN A 44 -0.34 -13.84 -2.61
N THR A 45 -0.21 -12.94 -1.64
CA THR A 45 -0.33 -11.50 -1.87
C THR A 45 0.91 -10.91 -2.53
N TYR A 46 2.11 -11.37 -2.16
CA TYR A 46 3.36 -10.74 -2.59
C TYR A 46 4.20 -11.54 -3.58
N TYR A 47 3.80 -12.78 -3.90
CA TYR A 47 4.45 -13.57 -4.94
C TYR A 47 4.35 -12.86 -6.31
N PRO A 48 5.42 -12.87 -7.14
CA PRO A 48 6.67 -13.61 -7.02
C PRO A 48 7.82 -12.88 -6.29
N ASP A 49 7.57 -11.71 -5.70
CA ASP A 49 8.60 -10.88 -5.07
C ASP A 49 8.94 -11.40 -3.66
N ILE A 50 9.99 -12.25 -3.58
CA ILE A 50 10.44 -12.85 -2.31
C ILE A 50 10.85 -11.78 -1.29
N ARG A 51 11.44 -10.67 -1.74
CA ARG A 51 11.85 -9.58 -0.85
C ARG A 51 10.64 -8.93 -0.18
N LYS A 52 9.57 -8.69 -0.94
CA LYS A 52 8.31 -8.18 -0.38
C LYS A 52 7.68 -9.17 0.58
N VAL A 53 7.68 -10.47 0.25
CA VAL A 53 7.21 -11.53 1.16
C VAL A 53 7.93 -11.46 2.51
N LEU A 54 9.26 -11.37 2.51
CA LEU A 54 10.06 -11.32 3.74
C LEU A 54 9.86 -10.02 4.50
N ASN A 55 9.89 -8.87 3.82
CA ASN A 55 9.71 -7.57 4.46
C ASN A 55 8.32 -7.45 5.11
N TYR A 56 7.26 -7.89 4.42
CA TYR A 56 5.92 -7.86 4.98
C TYR A 56 5.77 -8.81 6.17
N SER A 57 6.38 -10.01 6.08
CA SER A 57 6.40 -10.95 7.21
C SER A 57 7.05 -10.31 8.44
N GLN A 58 8.19 -9.64 8.27
CA GLN A 58 8.89 -8.95 9.36
C GLN A 58 8.06 -7.82 9.96
N GLN A 59 7.39 -7.02 9.13
CA GLN A 59 6.50 -5.95 9.58
C GLN A 59 5.26 -6.48 10.33
N SER A 60 4.81 -7.68 9.96
CA SER A 60 3.63 -8.31 10.57
C SER A 60 3.90 -8.95 11.93
N VAL A 61 5.16 -9.00 12.38
CA VAL A 61 5.52 -9.60 13.67
C VAL A 61 5.30 -8.60 14.80
N ILE A 62 4.34 -8.90 15.66
CA ILE A 62 4.05 -8.17 16.89
C ILE A 62 4.13 -9.15 18.06
N ASN A 63 4.98 -8.87 19.05
CA ASN A 63 5.20 -9.74 20.21
C ASN A 63 5.52 -11.21 19.83
N ASN A 64 6.47 -11.40 18.91
CA ASN A 64 6.90 -12.71 18.37
C ASN A 64 5.77 -13.54 17.73
N LYS A 65 4.70 -12.90 17.27
CA LYS A 65 3.61 -13.55 16.56
C LYS A 65 3.23 -12.74 15.30
N ILE A 66 2.93 -13.44 14.21
CA ILE A 66 2.38 -12.80 13.00
C ILE A 66 0.93 -12.38 13.29
N LYS A 67 0.62 -11.10 13.03
CA LYS A 67 -0.70 -10.51 13.20
C LYS A 67 -1.11 -9.73 11.94
N ILE A 68 -1.49 -10.43 10.92
CA ILE A 68 -1.92 -9.86 9.63
C ILE A 68 -3.22 -9.06 9.78
N SER A 69 -4.15 -9.56 10.57
CA SER A 69 -5.45 -8.92 10.76
C SER A 69 -5.35 -7.54 11.43
N GLU A 70 -4.44 -7.34 12.37
CA GLU A 70 -4.26 -6.05 13.03
C GLU A 70 -3.65 -5.00 12.09
N LEU A 71 -2.69 -5.39 11.23
CA LEU A 71 -2.08 -4.49 10.26
C LEU A 71 -3.05 -4.14 9.12
N ASN A 72 -3.77 -5.13 8.61
CA ASN A 72 -4.73 -4.92 7.53
C ASN A 72 -5.94 -4.11 7.98
N SER A 73 -6.48 -4.36 9.18
CA SER A 73 -7.61 -3.58 9.70
C SER A 73 -7.22 -2.12 9.89
N THR A 74 -6.07 -1.83 10.51
CA THR A 74 -5.61 -0.46 10.72
C THR A 74 -5.42 0.30 9.40
N ASN A 75 -4.77 -0.32 8.42
CA ASN A 75 -4.53 0.31 7.11
C ASN A 75 -5.82 0.49 6.30
N VAL A 76 -6.73 -0.50 6.31
CA VAL A 76 -8.03 -0.41 5.62
C VAL A 76 -8.90 0.65 6.28
N ASP A 77 -8.91 0.71 7.61
CA ASP A 77 -9.67 1.72 8.35
C ASP A 77 -9.17 3.13 8.08
N VAL A 78 -7.85 3.33 8.02
CA VAL A 78 -7.25 4.64 7.68
C VAL A 78 -7.63 5.07 6.26
N LYS A 79 -7.50 4.17 5.26
CA LYS A 79 -7.87 4.45 3.87
C LYS A 79 -9.35 4.81 3.74
N ASN A 80 -10.24 4.06 4.40
CA ASN A 80 -11.67 4.34 4.40
C ASN A 80 -12.00 5.67 5.09
N LYS A 81 -11.36 5.99 6.22
CA LYS A 81 -11.53 7.28 6.90
C LYS A 81 -11.11 8.46 6.03
N ILE A 82 -10.04 8.33 5.24
CA ILE A 82 -9.62 9.37 4.29
C ILE A 82 -10.74 9.63 3.28
N VAL A 83 -11.35 8.58 2.72
CA VAL A 83 -12.48 8.71 1.78
C VAL A 83 -13.68 9.39 2.44
N GLU A 84 -14.03 9.02 3.67
CA GLU A 84 -15.11 9.64 4.44
C GLU A 84 -14.84 11.13 4.69
N LEU A 85 -13.63 11.51 5.09
CA LEU A 85 -13.25 12.91 5.30
C LEU A 85 -13.32 13.72 4.01
N LEU A 86 -12.94 13.13 2.86
CA LEU A 86 -13.11 13.75 1.54
C LEU A 86 -14.57 13.89 1.13
N LYS A 87 -15.46 13.00 1.59
CA LYS A 87 -16.90 13.05 1.34
C LYS A 87 -17.59 14.14 2.17
N VAL A 88 -17.24 14.24 3.45
CA VAL A 88 -17.83 15.23 4.38
C VAL A 88 -17.33 16.65 4.10
N ARG A 89 -16.08 16.81 3.66
CA ARG A 89 -15.43 18.11 3.32
C ARG A 89 -15.55 19.17 4.42
N GLY A 90 -15.43 18.74 5.66
CA GLY A 90 -15.43 19.66 6.80
C GLY A 90 -14.28 20.69 6.70
N SER A 91 -14.44 21.82 7.38
CA SER A 91 -13.39 22.85 7.44
C SER A 91 -12.05 22.32 8.00
N THR A 92 -12.09 21.27 8.80
CA THR A 92 -10.92 20.59 9.41
C THR A 92 -10.42 19.39 8.61
N ALA A 93 -11.12 18.96 7.55
CA ALA A 93 -10.82 17.70 6.83
C ALA A 93 -9.35 17.55 6.42
N PHE A 94 -8.70 18.64 6.00
CA PHE A 94 -7.28 18.60 5.66
C PHE A 94 -6.41 18.28 6.87
N ASN A 95 -6.65 18.92 8.01
CA ASN A 95 -5.89 18.71 9.24
C ASN A 95 -6.17 17.32 9.82
N ASP A 96 -7.41 16.85 9.73
CA ASP A 96 -7.83 15.54 10.22
C ASP A 96 -7.16 14.42 9.39
N ILE A 97 -7.10 14.56 8.06
CA ILE A 97 -6.37 13.64 7.18
C ILE A 97 -4.87 13.67 7.49
N ARG A 98 -4.29 14.85 7.68
CA ARG A 98 -2.87 14.98 8.02
C ARG A 98 -2.55 14.30 9.35
N GLN A 99 -3.37 14.51 10.36
CA GLN A 99 -3.20 13.86 11.67
C GLN A 99 -3.34 12.34 11.54
N LEU A 100 -4.33 11.87 10.80
CA LEU A 100 -4.56 10.46 10.56
C LEU A 100 -3.37 9.77 9.89
N ILE A 101 -2.70 10.45 8.95
CA ILE A 101 -1.49 9.95 8.29
C ILE A 101 -0.30 9.97 9.25
N ALA A 102 -0.13 11.03 10.04
CA ALA A 102 0.95 11.14 11.01
C ALA A 102 0.87 10.07 12.11
N ASP A 103 -0.35 9.72 12.53
CA ASP A 103 -0.61 8.67 13.55
C ASP A 103 -0.50 7.25 12.97
N SER A 104 -0.59 7.12 11.64
CA SER A 104 -0.47 5.84 10.94
C SER A 104 0.92 5.74 10.29
N ASP A 105 1.67 4.68 10.56
CA ASP A 105 2.99 4.43 9.93
C ASP A 105 2.84 4.01 8.45
N ILE A 106 2.17 4.87 7.64
CA ILE A 106 1.95 4.62 6.22
C ILE A 106 3.23 4.89 5.44
N LYS A 107 3.76 3.84 4.81
CA LYS A 107 4.95 3.90 3.95
C LYS A 107 4.61 3.81 2.46
N HIS A 108 3.44 3.28 2.13
CA HIS A 108 2.99 2.99 0.76
C HIS A 108 1.78 3.85 0.40
N TYR A 109 2.03 5.06 -0.11
CA TYR A 109 0.98 5.98 -0.55
C TYR A 109 0.28 5.51 -1.82
N GLU A 110 0.92 4.64 -2.60
CA GLU A 110 0.38 4.04 -3.81
C GLU A 110 -0.96 3.33 -3.54
N GLU A 111 -1.03 2.58 -2.45
CA GLU A 111 -2.25 1.86 -2.06
C GLU A 111 -3.39 2.79 -1.66
N ILE A 112 -3.09 4.00 -1.17
CA ILE A 112 -4.11 4.99 -0.85
C ILE A 112 -4.66 5.59 -2.14
N TYR A 113 -3.81 5.90 -3.11
CA TYR A 113 -4.24 6.38 -4.42
C TYR A 113 -5.14 5.37 -5.14
N GLU A 114 -4.85 4.06 -5.05
CA GLU A 114 -5.69 3.00 -5.60
C GLU A 114 -7.09 3.03 -4.94
N VAL A 115 -7.17 3.09 -3.62
CA VAL A 115 -8.46 3.16 -2.91
C VAL A 115 -9.21 4.45 -3.23
N LEU A 116 -8.52 5.59 -3.38
CA LEU A 116 -9.14 6.85 -3.80
C LEU A 116 -9.71 6.75 -5.22
N PHE A 117 -9.02 6.06 -6.12
CA PHE A 117 -9.50 5.81 -7.48
C PHE A 117 -10.71 4.87 -7.49
N ASP A 118 -10.64 3.74 -6.78
CA ASP A 118 -11.71 2.74 -6.72
C ASP A 118 -13.01 3.32 -6.15
N LYS A 119 -12.89 4.25 -5.19
CA LYS A 119 -14.02 4.90 -4.51
C LYS A 119 -14.33 6.31 -5.02
N VAL A 120 -13.86 6.66 -6.20
CA VAL A 120 -14.02 8.01 -6.77
C VAL A 120 -15.49 8.46 -6.80
N ASP A 121 -16.42 7.56 -7.04
CA ASP A 121 -17.84 7.86 -7.11
C ASP A 121 -18.43 8.30 -5.77
N GLU A 122 -17.85 7.83 -4.66
CA GLU A 122 -18.38 8.14 -3.32
C GLU A 122 -18.13 9.59 -2.89
N TYR A 123 -17.04 10.22 -3.36
CA TYR A 123 -16.63 11.55 -2.89
C TYR A 123 -16.50 12.62 -3.97
N SER A 124 -16.56 12.24 -5.26
CA SER A 124 -16.33 13.17 -6.38
C SER A 124 -17.48 14.15 -6.64
N ASN A 125 -18.70 13.86 -6.17
CA ASN A 125 -19.89 14.70 -6.37
C ASN A 125 -20.18 15.02 -7.86
N GLY A 126 -20.00 14.04 -8.74
CA GLY A 126 -20.18 14.23 -10.18
C GLY A 126 -18.95 14.81 -10.92
N LYS A 127 -17.85 15.09 -10.20
CA LYS A 127 -16.60 15.61 -10.77
C LYS A 127 -15.52 14.51 -10.94
N GLN A 128 -15.91 13.26 -11.28
CA GLN A 128 -15.01 12.10 -11.36
C GLN A 128 -13.80 12.37 -12.26
N SER A 129 -14.04 12.95 -13.45
CA SER A 129 -12.96 13.23 -14.41
C SER A 129 -11.90 14.16 -13.84
N LEU A 130 -12.31 15.18 -13.05
CA LEU A 130 -11.39 16.11 -12.41
C LEU A 130 -10.57 15.41 -11.33
N VAL A 131 -11.21 14.55 -10.53
CA VAL A 131 -10.54 13.76 -9.50
C VAL A 131 -9.50 12.83 -10.13
N ILE A 132 -9.89 12.08 -11.16
CA ILE A 132 -9.00 11.13 -11.84
C ILE A 132 -7.78 11.84 -12.44
N LEU A 133 -7.98 12.99 -13.10
CA LEU A 133 -6.87 13.79 -13.64
C LEU A 133 -5.94 14.27 -12.52
N THR A 134 -6.50 14.71 -11.40
CA THR A 134 -5.71 15.13 -10.24
C THR A 134 -4.92 13.96 -9.65
N LEU A 135 -5.56 12.80 -9.44
CA LEU A 135 -4.87 11.61 -8.94
C LEU A 135 -3.72 11.19 -9.88
N ALA A 136 -3.97 11.13 -11.19
CA ALA A 136 -2.95 10.77 -12.18
C ALA A 136 -1.75 11.70 -12.16
N GLU A 137 -1.97 13.02 -12.05
CA GLU A 137 -0.91 14.03 -11.93
C GLU A 137 -0.05 13.78 -10.69
N TYR A 138 -0.67 13.57 -9.52
CA TYR A 138 0.06 13.40 -8.26
C TYR A 138 0.70 12.01 -8.10
N ILE A 139 0.12 10.96 -8.68
CA ILE A 139 0.78 9.65 -8.78
C ILE A 139 2.07 9.77 -9.59
N TYR A 140 2.02 10.44 -10.74
CA TYR A 140 3.21 10.67 -11.55
C TYR A 140 4.27 11.47 -10.79
N GLN A 141 3.89 12.56 -10.12
CA GLN A 141 4.80 13.36 -9.32
C GLN A 141 5.39 12.57 -8.15
N SER A 142 4.60 11.70 -7.49
CA SER A 142 5.06 10.90 -6.35
C SER A 142 6.17 9.91 -6.71
N ALA A 143 6.24 9.49 -7.97
CA ALA A 143 7.31 8.62 -8.46
C ALA A 143 8.67 9.34 -8.58
N MET A 144 8.68 10.68 -8.62
CA MET A 144 9.86 11.51 -8.84
C MET A 144 10.39 12.20 -7.58
N VAL A 145 9.65 12.15 -6.49
CA VAL A 145 9.99 12.89 -5.26
C VAL A 145 10.55 11.96 -4.17
N VAL A 146 11.38 12.53 -3.31
CA VAL A 146 11.94 11.81 -2.16
C VAL A 146 10.88 11.68 -1.04
N ASN A 147 10.09 12.71 -0.80
CA ASN A 147 9.06 12.71 0.23
C ASN A 147 7.67 12.63 -0.39
N ARG A 148 7.11 11.41 -0.40
CA ARG A 148 5.79 11.11 -0.97
C ARG A 148 4.63 11.63 -0.13
N GLU A 149 4.84 11.82 1.18
CA GLU A 149 3.82 12.39 2.07
C GLU A 149 3.45 13.81 1.67
N ILE A 150 4.44 14.65 1.36
CA ILE A 150 4.20 16.03 0.93
C ILE A 150 3.38 16.05 -0.36
N THR A 151 3.72 15.20 -1.32
CA THR A 151 3.00 15.10 -2.60
C THR A 151 1.57 14.60 -2.39
N PHE A 152 1.38 13.63 -1.53
CA PHE A 152 0.06 13.12 -1.17
C PHE A 152 -0.79 14.21 -0.50
N MET A 153 -0.24 14.93 0.48
CA MET A 153 -0.95 16.03 1.15
C MET A 153 -1.29 17.18 0.19
N ALA A 154 -0.42 17.46 -0.79
CA ALA A 154 -0.72 18.43 -1.85
C ALA A 154 -1.89 17.96 -2.75
N CYS A 155 -1.94 16.66 -3.07
CA CYS A 155 -3.08 16.05 -3.75
C CYS A 155 -4.38 16.25 -2.96
N ILE A 156 -4.39 15.92 -1.68
CA ILE A 156 -5.55 16.10 -0.80
C ILE A 156 -6.00 17.56 -0.75
N ALA A 157 -5.06 18.51 -0.62
CA ALA A 157 -5.36 19.94 -0.62
C ALA A 157 -6.04 20.39 -1.92
N LYS A 158 -5.54 19.90 -3.07
CA LYS A 158 -6.12 20.18 -4.39
C LYS A 158 -7.51 19.57 -4.52
N LEU A 159 -7.69 18.30 -4.14
CA LEU A 159 -9.00 17.65 -4.17
C LEU A 159 -10.02 18.39 -3.30
N LEU A 160 -9.69 18.76 -2.07
CA LEU A 160 -10.59 19.51 -1.18
C LEU A 160 -10.95 20.90 -1.71
N LYS A 161 -10.05 21.53 -2.49
CA LYS A 161 -10.31 22.82 -3.16
C LYS A 161 -11.22 22.66 -4.37
N ASP A 162 -10.94 21.69 -5.23
CA ASP A 162 -11.61 21.51 -6.52
C ASP A 162 -12.99 20.85 -6.39
N LEU A 163 -13.21 20.15 -5.28
CA LEU A 163 -14.48 19.52 -4.95
C LEU A 163 -15.45 20.40 -4.14
N LYS A 164 -15.00 21.56 -3.69
CA LYS A 164 -15.90 22.59 -3.15
C LYS A 164 -16.74 23.14 -4.30
#